data_c75e22418dc671574142bed3eb69ea43
#
_entry.id   c75e22418dc671574142bed3eb69ea43
#
_cell.length_a   1.000
_cell.length_b   1.000
_cell.length_c   1.000
_cell.angle_alpha   90.00
_cell.angle_beta   90.00
_cell.angle_gamma   90.00
#
_symmetry.space_group_name_H-M   'P 1'
#
loop_
_entity.id
_entity.type
_entity.pdbx_description
1 polymer ?
#
loop_
_entity_poly.entity_id
_entity_poly.type
_entity_poly.pdbx_seq_one_letter_code
_entity_poly.pdbx_strand_id
1 'polypeptide(L)'
;MRGIVYGDIAPSHVQAVLTEYQEGEAILGRLVQIKNGDKLVIGRVVNFYRRSDLLKDYDQAKHFDRRKDSETTQELLNLREGIVLEIELLTALRGGVREPLNFPIKHLSEVEFLEEFPLERTAYMGYLGHFWGTNIKAPLILQDFQTLKEAYHFFVAGQTGSGKSTLVQMLLALYNRLNPRMNFLILDTVGEFTASFKGERELFVYLKDVWQGQMEIYTPPEDLALEGWELFTELCLENKIMKHLDVKSVDNVKGGIDYIVEKLIERIKQKKKQQFSLFQPTEDITTKDITDEIVKEVINDLKNDRNFVERVYKMKEYQEGLRYTLNNPVRFKKFAEAIQGIVGQFTVVKPDGTTKKTIRDVVDGFLKSVLKGSSGKCVVLNLTLYKTGGNLVGMRSKYVREILRWLYEVGVDLYCKNEDLNLNTLVVLEEAHNYVPKWVDDDETTTLANEIVKYFMETRKFGIGWMCITTRPSNVRREVFDQSRVRFIGIGLTSGPDAELLKEVFGPEFLNIYRLFPDPSDPLSPKKEVCFAISGPITVLSRQNPDFITVFSSKEGFIKANWE
;
A
#
# COMPACT_ATOMS: atom_id res chain seq x y z
N MET A 1 -35.19 -1.44 -17.16
CA MET A 1 -35.39 -0.04 -17.60
C MET A 1 -34.79 0.15 -18.99
N ARG A 2 -35.51 0.84 -19.88
CA ARG A 2 -35.06 1.17 -21.25
C ARG A 2 -35.26 2.63 -21.55
N GLY A 3 -34.52 3.14 -22.53
CA GLY A 3 -34.61 4.50 -23.00
C GLY A 3 -34.04 4.66 -24.39
N ILE A 4 -34.04 5.88 -24.88
CA ILE A 4 -33.47 6.26 -26.17
C ILE A 4 -32.60 7.51 -26.02
N VAL A 5 -31.50 7.58 -26.79
CA VAL A 5 -30.63 8.76 -26.84
C VAL A 5 -31.43 9.93 -27.43
N TYR A 6 -31.43 11.04 -26.72
CA TYR A 6 -32.19 12.26 -27.02
C TYR A 6 -31.37 13.51 -26.62
N GLY A 7 -31.59 14.62 -27.30
CA GLY A 7 -30.98 15.90 -26.93
C GLY A 7 -29.52 16.02 -27.34
N ASP A 8 -28.74 16.71 -26.50
CA ASP A 8 -27.35 17.02 -26.81
C ASP A 8 -26.45 15.79 -26.71
N ILE A 9 -25.58 15.63 -27.70
CA ILE A 9 -24.57 14.57 -27.78
C ILE A 9 -23.20 15.23 -27.75
N ALA A 10 -22.47 15.06 -26.67
CA ALA A 10 -21.07 15.46 -26.55
C ALA A 10 -20.14 14.22 -26.63
N PRO A 11 -18.83 14.39 -26.89
CA PRO A 11 -17.90 13.26 -26.95
C PRO A 11 -17.82 12.43 -25.65
N SER A 12 -18.11 13.04 -24.51
CA SER A 12 -18.03 12.39 -23.19
C SER A 12 -19.40 12.14 -22.54
N HIS A 13 -20.47 12.79 -23.03
CA HIS A 13 -21.80 12.73 -22.41
C HIS A 13 -22.90 12.68 -23.46
N VAL A 14 -23.97 11.97 -23.12
CA VAL A 14 -25.21 11.97 -23.91
C VAL A 14 -26.41 12.11 -22.99
N GLN A 15 -27.48 12.67 -23.51
CA GLN A 15 -28.77 12.66 -22.85
C GLN A 15 -29.63 11.53 -23.40
N ALA A 16 -30.43 10.89 -22.54
CA ALA A 16 -31.39 9.88 -22.92
C ALA A 16 -32.71 10.09 -22.18
N VAL A 17 -33.82 9.75 -22.83
CA VAL A 17 -35.13 9.73 -22.19
C VAL A 17 -35.51 8.30 -21.89
N LEU A 18 -35.92 8.03 -20.65
CA LEU A 18 -36.45 6.73 -20.26
C LEU A 18 -37.84 6.53 -20.88
N THR A 19 -38.00 5.40 -21.57
CA THR A 19 -39.28 4.95 -22.13
C THR A 19 -39.98 3.94 -21.23
N GLU A 20 -39.19 3.24 -20.41
CA GLU A 20 -39.66 2.26 -19.42
C GLU A 20 -38.97 2.51 -18.10
N TYR A 21 -39.71 2.86 -17.05
CA TYR A 21 -39.21 3.11 -15.72
C TYR A 21 -40.11 2.45 -14.67
N GLN A 22 -39.49 1.82 -13.68
CA GLN A 22 -40.17 1.27 -12.52
C GLN A 22 -39.96 2.21 -11.32
N GLU A 23 -41.06 2.72 -10.74
CA GLU A 23 -40.95 3.63 -9.59
C GLU A 23 -40.24 2.99 -8.41
N GLY A 24 -39.35 3.77 -7.76
CA GLY A 24 -38.57 3.32 -6.61
C GLY A 24 -37.21 2.69 -6.95
N GLU A 25 -36.91 2.43 -8.22
CA GLU A 25 -35.58 1.98 -8.60
C GLU A 25 -34.53 3.11 -8.57
N ALA A 26 -33.37 2.82 -7.98
CA ALA A 26 -32.21 3.72 -8.04
C ALA A 26 -31.71 3.86 -9.48
N ILE A 27 -31.40 5.08 -9.91
CA ILE A 27 -30.95 5.39 -11.27
C ILE A 27 -29.50 5.89 -11.27
N LEU A 28 -29.17 6.78 -10.32
CA LEU A 28 -27.88 7.45 -10.28
C LEU A 28 -26.73 6.45 -10.05
N GLY A 29 -25.66 6.59 -10.79
CA GLY A 29 -24.49 5.73 -10.71
C GLY A 29 -24.60 4.40 -11.45
N ARG A 30 -25.82 4.02 -11.90
CA ARG A 30 -26.00 2.75 -12.64
C ARG A 30 -25.37 2.79 -14.03
N LEU A 31 -24.92 1.62 -14.47
CA LEU A 31 -24.36 1.44 -15.80
C LEU A 31 -25.47 1.18 -16.82
N VAL A 32 -25.26 1.75 -18.00
CA VAL A 32 -26.11 1.57 -19.17
C VAL A 32 -25.30 1.14 -20.36
N GLN A 33 -25.91 0.39 -21.25
CA GLN A 33 -25.39 0.08 -22.57
C GLN A 33 -26.17 0.84 -23.65
N ILE A 34 -25.43 1.35 -24.64
CA ILE A 34 -25.98 2.07 -25.77
C ILE A 34 -25.55 1.35 -27.04
N LYS A 35 -26.51 0.87 -27.82
CA LYS A 35 -26.26 0.21 -29.10
C LYS A 35 -26.00 1.25 -30.19
N ASN A 36 -24.77 1.33 -30.71
CA ASN A 36 -24.36 2.26 -31.75
C ASN A 36 -23.77 1.52 -32.95
N GLY A 37 -24.65 0.95 -33.78
CA GLY A 37 -24.26 0.07 -34.88
C GLY A 37 -23.72 -1.27 -34.37
N ASP A 38 -22.50 -1.62 -34.76
CA ASP A 38 -21.79 -2.83 -34.34
C ASP A 38 -21.00 -2.65 -33.04
N LYS A 39 -21.08 -1.47 -32.44
CA LYS A 39 -20.40 -1.12 -31.19
C LYS A 39 -21.38 -1.03 -30.01
N LEU A 40 -20.94 -1.54 -28.89
CA LEU A 40 -21.63 -1.40 -27.61
C LEU A 40 -20.91 -0.33 -26.78
N VAL A 41 -21.57 0.77 -26.50
CA VAL A 41 -21.03 1.83 -25.66
C VAL A 41 -21.55 1.66 -24.25
N ILE A 42 -20.66 1.63 -23.28
CA ILE A 42 -21.00 1.56 -21.85
C ILE A 42 -20.90 2.98 -21.28
N GLY A 43 -21.95 3.41 -20.64
CA GLY A 43 -22.02 4.68 -19.93
C GLY A 43 -22.51 4.51 -18.51
N ARG A 44 -22.43 5.60 -17.74
CA ARG A 44 -22.91 5.70 -16.36
C ARG A 44 -23.86 6.87 -16.24
N VAL A 45 -24.97 6.67 -15.57
CA VAL A 45 -25.89 7.76 -15.25
C VAL A 45 -25.26 8.64 -14.16
N VAL A 46 -24.92 9.88 -14.51
CA VAL A 46 -24.28 10.84 -13.59
C VAL A 46 -25.27 11.86 -13.04
N ASN A 47 -26.40 12.03 -13.73
CA ASN A 47 -27.49 12.90 -13.29
C ASN A 47 -28.81 12.45 -13.90
N PHE A 48 -29.93 12.82 -13.30
CA PHE A 48 -31.25 12.65 -13.87
C PHE A 48 -32.21 13.75 -13.37
N TYR A 49 -33.18 14.09 -14.20
CA TYR A 49 -34.24 15.02 -13.84
C TYR A 49 -35.55 14.67 -14.54
N ARG A 50 -36.67 14.99 -13.90
CA ARG A 50 -37.98 14.89 -14.55
C ARG A 50 -38.20 16.14 -15.40
N ARG A 51 -38.56 15.95 -16.63
CA ARG A 51 -38.96 17.02 -17.54
C ARG A 51 -40.47 16.90 -17.82
N SER A 52 -41.21 17.95 -17.50
CA SER A 52 -42.61 18.04 -17.84
C SER A 52 -42.84 19.36 -18.58
N ASP A 53 -43.31 19.24 -19.80
CA ASP A 53 -43.67 20.42 -20.58
C ASP A 53 -45.00 21.06 -20.12
N LEU A 54 -45.80 20.31 -19.31
CA LEU A 54 -47.06 20.77 -18.72
C LEU A 54 -46.89 21.54 -17.42
N LEU A 55 -45.75 21.35 -16.70
CA LEU A 55 -45.52 21.94 -15.36
C LEU A 55 -44.49 23.06 -15.38
N LYS A 56 -44.16 23.60 -16.54
CA LYS A 56 -43.21 24.73 -16.66
C LYS A 56 -43.76 26.06 -16.10
N ASP A 57 -45.10 26.23 -16.13
CA ASP A 57 -45.76 27.41 -15.63
C ASP A 57 -46.38 27.11 -14.27
N TYR A 58 -46.19 28.03 -13.30
CA TYR A 58 -46.72 27.91 -11.94
C TYR A 58 -48.24 27.73 -11.92
N ASP A 59 -48.97 28.48 -12.77
CA ASP A 59 -50.42 28.40 -12.85
C ASP A 59 -50.90 27.06 -13.42
N GLN A 60 -50.17 26.49 -14.38
CA GLN A 60 -50.44 25.15 -14.90
C GLN A 60 -50.18 24.07 -13.84
N ALA A 61 -49.04 24.14 -13.11
CA ALA A 61 -48.74 23.23 -12.02
C ALA A 61 -49.83 23.22 -10.95
N LYS A 62 -50.30 24.41 -10.58
CA LYS A 62 -51.41 24.58 -9.60
C LYS A 62 -52.74 24.03 -10.10
N HIS A 63 -52.98 24.11 -11.39
CA HIS A 63 -54.18 23.54 -12.01
C HIS A 63 -54.15 22.00 -11.99
N PHE A 64 -52.99 21.40 -12.30
CA PHE A 64 -52.78 19.95 -12.22
C PHE A 64 -52.83 19.44 -10.77
N ASP A 65 -52.27 20.16 -9.80
CA ASP A 65 -52.31 19.75 -8.38
C ASP A 65 -53.76 19.61 -7.87
N ARG A 66 -54.68 20.47 -8.34
CA ARG A 66 -56.12 20.40 -7.99
C ARG A 66 -56.85 19.22 -8.61
N ARG A 67 -56.28 18.57 -9.64
CA ARG A 67 -56.89 17.46 -10.42
C ARG A 67 -56.01 16.20 -10.45
N LYS A 68 -54.99 16.13 -9.59
CA LYS A 68 -54.00 15.04 -9.63
C LYS A 68 -54.59 13.64 -9.47
N ASP A 69 -55.77 13.55 -8.85
CA ASP A 69 -56.42 12.26 -8.63
C ASP A 69 -57.36 11.83 -9.77
N SER A 70 -57.47 12.63 -10.84
CA SER A 70 -58.26 12.24 -12.01
C SER A 70 -57.43 11.36 -12.95
N GLU A 71 -58.02 10.27 -13.41
CA GLU A 71 -57.40 9.29 -14.34
C GLU A 71 -56.86 9.99 -15.61
N THR A 72 -57.64 10.93 -16.18
CA THR A 72 -57.23 11.73 -17.36
C THR A 72 -56.03 12.63 -17.09
N THR A 73 -55.91 13.17 -15.87
CA THR A 73 -54.76 14.01 -15.50
C THR A 73 -53.51 13.16 -15.33
N GLN A 74 -53.60 11.97 -14.74
CA GLN A 74 -52.51 11.01 -14.61
C GLN A 74 -52.06 10.51 -15.99
N GLU A 75 -52.96 10.17 -16.91
CA GLU A 75 -52.62 9.82 -18.28
C GLU A 75 -51.89 10.92 -19.04
N LEU A 76 -52.38 12.19 -18.92
CA LEU A 76 -51.73 13.34 -19.54
C LEU A 76 -50.33 13.61 -18.96
N LEU A 77 -50.14 13.49 -17.66
CA LEU A 77 -48.85 13.64 -17.01
C LEU A 77 -47.89 12.52 -17.47
N ASN A 78 -48.35 11.29 -17.51
CA ASN A 78 -47.54 10.14 -17.97
C ASN A 78 -47.13 10.25 -19.45
N LEU A 79 -47.98 10.84 -20.31
CA LEU A 79 -47.68 11.05 -21.72
C LEU A 79 -46.68 12.21 -21.99
N ARG A 80 -46.56 13.16 -21.08
CA ARG A 80 -45.71 14.36 -21.25
C ARG A 80 -44.62 14.54 -20.21
N GLU A 81 -44.57 13.69 -19.23
CA GLU A 81 -43.47 13.62 -18.28
C GLU A 81 -42.45 12.57 -18.75
N GLY A 82 -41.19 12.96 -18.82
CA GLY A 82 -40.07 12.08 -19.14
C GLY A 82 -38.98 12.21 -18.09
N ILE A 83 -38.35 11.09 -17.73
CA ILE A 83 -37.11 11.11 -16.98
C ILE A 83 -35.99 11.23 -17.98
N VAL A 84 -35.25 12.34 -17.90
CA VAL A 84 -34.05 12.57 -18.71
C VAL A 84 -32.84 12.13 -17.91
N LEU A 85 -32.01 11.31 -18.50
CA LEU A 85 -30.74 10.86 -17.97
C LEU A 85 -29.61 11.66 -18.59
N GLU A 86 -28.65 12.06 -17.78
CA GLU A 86 -27.32 12.48 -18.26
C GLU A 86 -26.36 11.30 -18.05
N ILE A 87 -25.81 10.83 -19.16
CA ILE A 87 -25.00 9.62 -19.21
C ILE A 87 -23.57 10.01 -19.57
N GLU A 88 -22.64 9.76 -18.68
CA GLU A 88 -21.19 9.82 -18.95
C GLU A 88 -20.78 8.59 -19.74
N LEU A 89 -20.12 8.79 -20.88
CA LEU A 89 -19.62 7.69 -21.73
C LEU A 89 -18.28 7.20 -21.21
N LEU A 90 -18.17 5.93 -20.87
CA LEU A 90 -16.98 5.36 -20.22
C LEU A 90 -16.09 4.58 -21.18
N THR A 91 -16.66 3.70 -21.99
CA THR A 91 -15.92 2.85 -22.92
C THR A 91 -16.80 2.39 -24.07
N ALA A 92 -16.17 2.01 -25.18
CA ALA A 92 -16.82 1.27 -26.26
C ALA A 92 -16.24 -0.14 -26.36
N LEU A 93 -17.08 -1.10 -26.68
CA LEU A 93 -16.70 -2.50 -26.91
C LEU A 93 -17.12 -2.93 -28.32
N ARG A 94 -16.23 -3.65 -29.00
CA ARG A 94 -16.53 -4.30 -30.28
C ARG A 94 -16.02 -5.74 -30.21
N GLY A 95 -16.91 -6.70 -30.27
CA GLY A 95 -16.55 -8.11 -30.08
C GLY A 95 -15.83 -8.42 -28.79
N GLY A 96 -16.17 -7.73 -27.67
CA GLY A 96 -15.50 -7.88 -26.37
C GLY A 96 -14.17 -7.12 -26.21
N VAL A 97 -13.70 -6.43 -27.24
CA VAL A 97 -12.46 -5.64 -27.20
C VAL A 97 -12.79 -4.17 -26.99
N ARG A 98 -12.02 -3.51 -26.11
CA ARG A 98 -12.17 -2.08 -25.84
C ARG A 98 -11.71 -1.24 -27.03
N GLU A 99 -12.56 -0.31 -27.47
CA GLU A 99 -12.25 0.69 -28.50
C GLU A 99 -12.29 2.11 -27.93
N PRO A 100 -11.53 3.05 -28.53
CA PRO A 100 -11.64 4.47 -28.17
C PRO A 100 -13.02 5.05 -28.50
N LEU A 101 -13.53 5.92 -27.64
CA LEU A 101 -14.77 6.69 -27.85
C LEU A 101 -14.51 7.91 -28.75
N ASN A 102 -14.15 7.69 -30.00
CA ASN A 102 -13.82 8.73 -31.00
C ASN A 102 -14.85 8.85 -32.12
N PHE A 103 -16.06 8.41 -31.90
CA PHE A 103 -17.16 8.42 -32.84
C PHE A 103 -18.43 8.98 -32.20
N PRO A 104 -19.33 9.61 -33.02
CA PRO A 104 -20.58 10.13 -32.47
C PRO A 104 -21.58 9.00 -32.17
N ILE A 105 -22.31 9.15 -31.09
CA ILE A 105 -23.48 8.32 -30.80
C ILE A 105 -24.64 8.80 -31.69
N LYS A 106 -25.43 7.89 -32.23
CA LYS A 106 -26.60 8.24 -33.06
C LYS A 106 -27.79 8.61 -32.17
N HIS A 107 -28.54 9.62 -32.57
CA HIS A 107 -29.85 9.88 -31.99
C HIS A 107 -30.75 8.65 -32.13
N LEU A 108 -31.66 8.47 -31.20
CA LEU A 108 -32.57 7.34 -31.09
C LEU A 108 -31.88 5.98 -30.89
N SER A 109 -30.58 5.95 -30.60
CA SER A 109 -29.94 4.73 -30.15
C SER A 109 -30.58 4.22 -28.87
N GLU A 110 -30.80 2.91 -28.83
CA GLU A 110 -31.36 2.25 -27.64
C GLU A 110 -30.42 2.34 -26.46
N VAL A 111 -30.99 2.68 -25.30
CA VAL A 111 -30.30 2.70 -24.01
C VAL A 111 -30.95 1.67 -23.10
N GLU A 112 -30.17 0.72 -22.62
CA GLU A 112 -30.63 -0.31 -21.69
C GLU A 112 -29.75 -0.29 -20.43
N PHE A 113 -30.36 -0.47 -19.26
CA PHE A 113 -29.60 -0.64 -18.04
C PHE A 113 -28.90 -2.01 -18.07
N LEU A 114 -27.63 -2.00 -17.69
CA LEU A 114 -26.81 -3.20 -17.71
C LEU A 114 -27.29 -4.16 -16.60
N GLU A 115 -27.44 -5.44 -16.95
CA GLU A 115 -27.75 -6.51 -16.02
C GLU A 115 -26.53 -7.41 -15.76
N GLU A 116 -25.65 -7.54 -16.77
CA GLU A 116 -24.40 -8.28 -16.72
C GLU A 116 -23.32 -7.52 -17.48
N PHE A 117 -22.07 -7.62 -17.04
CA PHE A 117 -20.97 -6.93 -17.73
C PHE A 117 -20.54 -7.72 -18.99
N PRO A 118 -20.54 -7.10 -20.17
CA PRO A 118 -20.38 -7.79 -21.45
C PRO A 118 -18.89 -8.07 -21.79
N LEU A 119 -18.18 -8.73 -20.89
CA LEU A 119 -16.80 -9.17 -21.08
C LEU A 119 -16.65 -10.64 -20.71
N GLU A 120 -16.03 -11.41 -21.59
CA GLU A 120 -15.64 -12.78 -21.28
C GLU A 120 -14.58 -12.83 -20.18
N ARG A 121 -14.67 -13.81 -19.30
CA ARG A 121 -13.73 -14.01 -18.20
C ARG A 121 -12.35 -14.36 -18.76
N THR A 122 -11.34 -13.58 -18.40
CA THR A 122 -9.92 -13.85 -18.72
C THR A 122 -9.19 -14.47 -17.54
N ALA A 123 -7.99 -15.02 -17.80
CA ALA A 123 -7.16 -15.65 -16.76
C ALA A 123 -6.72 -14.67 -15.65
N TYR A 124 -6.68 -13.36 -15.93
CA TYR A 124 -6.25 -12.33 -14.99
C TYR A 124 -7.43 -11.52 -14.42
N MET A 125 -8.66 -11.97 -14.67
CA MET A 125 -9.86 -11.28 -14.20
C MET A 125 -10.28 -11.77 -12.83
N GLY A 126 -10.50 -10.82 -11.92
CA GLY A 126 -11.03 -11.08 -10.59
C GLY A 126 -12.01 -10.00 -10.15
N TYR A 127 -12.66 -10.22 -9.00
CA TYR A 127 -13.74 -9.38 -8.50
C TYR A 127 -13.50 -9.05 -7.03
N LEU A 128 -13.55 -7.75 -6.68
CA LEU A 128 -13.57 -7.30 -5.28
C LEU A 128 -14.99 -7.00 -4.78
N GLY A 129 -15.95 -6.91 -5.68
CA GLY A 129 -17.33 -6.57 -5.37
C GLY A 129 -18.19 -6.39 -6.61
N HIS A 130 -19.22 -5.59 -6.48
CA HIS A 130 -20.17 -5.25 -7.54
C HIS A 130 -20.04 -3.77 -7.90
N PHE A 131 -20.42 -3.40 -9.12
CA PHE A 131 -20.62 -1.98 -9.41
C PHE A 131 -21.66 -1.39 -8.47
N TRP A 132 -21.37 -0.20 -7.95
CA TRP A 132 -22.20 0.45 -6.94
C TRP A 132 -23.64 0.60 -7.40
N GLY A 133 -24.59 0.30 -6.49
CA GLY A 133 -26.02 0.33 -6.78
C GLY A 133 -26.52 -0.80 -7.69
N THR A 134 -25.70 -1.82 -7.96
CA THR A 134 -26.06 -2.97 -8.80
C THR A 134 -25.62 -4.30 -8.20
N ASN A 135 -26.11 -5.40 -8.77
CA ASN A 135 -25.62 -6.75 -8.47
C ASN A 135 -24.60 -7.25 -9.51
N ILE A 136 -24.13 -6.38 -10.42
CA ILE A 136 -23.19 -6.73 -11.49
C ILE A 136 -21.80 -6.80 -10.89
N LYS A 137 -21.14 -7.94 -10.97
CA LYS A 137 -19.76 -8.09 -10.53
C LYS A 137 -18.86 -7.10 -11.28
N ALA A 138 -18.04 -6.34 -10.56
CA ALA A 138 -17.11 -5.37 -11.13
C ALA A 138 -15.77 -6.05 -11.44
N PRO A 139 -15.46 -6.34 -12.73
CA PRO A 139 -14.24 -7.05 -13.07
C PRO A 139 -13.02 -6.13 -12.96
N LEU A 140 -11.92 -6.69 -12.43
CA LEU A 140 -10.60 -6.07 -12.40
C LEU A 140 -9.61 -6.96 -13.12
N ILE A 141 -8.72 -6.38 -13.91
CA ILE A 141 -7.66 -7.10 -14.62
C ILE A 141 -6.37 -6.94 -13.82
N LEU A 142 -5.95 -8.02 -13.18
CA LEU A 142 -4.79 -8.04 -12.29
C LEU A 142 -3.69 -8.92 -12.90
N GLN A 143 -2.73 -8.29 -13.57
CA GLN A 143 -1.55 -8.95 -14.11
C GLN A 143 -0.34 -8.70 -13.21
N ASP A 144 0.56 -9.67 -13.12
CA ASP A 144 1.83 -9.51 -12.42
C ASP A 144 2.81 -8.62 -13.20
N PHE A 145 3.84 -8.13 -12.51
CA PHE A 145 4.79 -7.20 -13.10
C PHE A 145 5.75 -7.86 -14.07
N GLN A 146 5.92 -9.19 -13.98
CA GLN A 146 6.69 -9.96 -14.95
C GLN A 146 5.97 -10.01 -16.30
N THR A 147 4.66 -10.26 -16.30
CA THR A 147 3.82 -10.27 -17.50
C THR A 147 3.72 -8.88 -18.12
N LEU A 148 3.59 -7.85 -17.29
CA LEU A 148 3.49 -6.44 -17.73
C LEU A 148 4.82 -5.85 -18.18
N LYS A 149 5.96 -6.50 -17.88
CA LYS A 149 7.33 -5.98 -18.08
C LYS A 149 7.66 -4.71 -17.26
N GLU A 150 6.72 -4.18 -16.51
CA GLU A 150 6.90 -3.07 -15.57
C GLU A 150 5.90 -3.16 -14.41
N ALA A 151 6.26 -2.59 -13.27
CA ALA A 151 5.34 -2.44 -12.16
C ALA A 151 4.47 -1.19 -12.30
N TYR A 152 3.35 -1.15 -11.60
CA TYR A 152 2.60 0.08 -11.33
C TYR A 152 2.34 0.21 -9.83
N HIS A 153 2.05 1.44 -9.42
CA HIS A 153 1.85 1.76 -8.02
C HIS A 153 0.38 1.97 -7.71
N PHE A 154 0.03 1.67 -6.46
CA PHE A 154 -1.31 1.74 -5.91
C PHE A 154 -1.39 2.80 -4.82
N PHE A 155 -2.51 3.46 -4.74
CA PHE A 155 -2.84 4.37 -3.67
C PHE A 155 -4.22 4.02 -3.10
N VAL A 156 -4.28 3.70 -1.82
CA VAL A 156 -5.53 3.34 -1.12
C VAL A 156 -5.79 4.37 -0.05
N ALA A 157 -6.86 5.14 -0.20
CA ALA A 157 -7.21 6.20 0.74
C ALA A 157 -8.67 6.10 1.21
N GLY A 158 -8.96 6.66 2.37
CA GLY A 158 -10.29 6.74 2.96
C GLY A 158 -10.18 6.91 4.47
N GLN A 159 -11.21 7.43 5.11
CA GLN A 159 -11.18 7.64 6.56
C GLN A 159 -11.06 6.33 7.36
N THR A 160 -10.79 6.44 8.66
CA THR A 160 -10.81 5.28 9.56
C THR A 160 -12.19 4.61 9.53
N GLY A 161 -12.22 3.27 9.42
CA GLY A 161 -13.47 2.52 9.29
C GLY A 161 -14.02 2.40 7.86
N SER A 162 -13.39 3.01 6.85
CA SER A 162 -13.80 2.91 5.44
C SER A 162 -13.56 1.53 4.79
N GLY A 163 -12.97 0.56 5.51
CA GLY A 163 -12.71 -0.78 4.99
C GLY A 163 -11.43 -0.93 4.18
N LYS A 164 -10.47 0.00 4.26
CA LYS A 164 -9.19 -0.06 3.52
C LYS A 164 -8.42 -1.35 3.73
N SER A 165 -8.22 -1.73 4.99
CA SER A 165 -7.45 -2.96 5.34
C SER A 165 -8.13 -4.21 4.79
N THR A 166 -9.46 -4.29 4.87
CA THR A 166 -10.26 -5.37 4.29
C THR A 166 -10.08 -5.44 2.77
N LEU A 167 -10.25 -4.30 2.09
CA LEU A 167 -10.04 -4.20 0.64
C LEU A 167 -8.63 -4.66 0.23
N VAL A 168 -7.60 -4.16 0.92
CA VAL A 168 -6.20 -4.50 0.61
C VAL A 168 -5.95 -6.00 0.81
N GLN A 169 -6.43 -6.59 1.90
CA GLN A 169 -6.28 -8.02 2.14
C GLN A 169 -6.96 -8.85 1.05
N MET A 170 -8.19 -8.48 0.64
CA MET A 170 -8.88 -9.13 -0.48
C MET A 170 -8.10 -8.96 -1.80
N LEU A 171 -7.58 -7.77 -2.06
CA LEU A 171 -6.79 -7.48 -3.25
C LEU A 171 -5.50 -8.31 -3.30
N LEU A 172 -4.77 -8.41 -2.19
CA LEU A 172 -3.56 -9.24 -2.09
C LEU A 172 -3.87 -10.73 -2.29
N ALA A 173 -4.96 -11.23 -1.69
CA ALA A 173 -5.40 -12.62 -1.89
C ALA A 173 -5.76 -12.89 -3.35
N LEU A 174 -6.45 -11.94 -3.99
CA LEU A 174 -6.82 -12.03 -5.40
C LEU A 174 -5.59 -11.98 -6.32
N TYR A 175 -4.63 -11.11 -6.03
CA TYR A 175 -3.36 -11.07 -6.75
C TYR A 175 -2.61 -12.40 -6.65
N ASN A 176 -2.48 -12.96 -5.45
CA ASN A 176 -1.82 -14.25 -5.25
C ASN A 176 -2.53 -15.38 -6.01
N ARG A 177 -3.87 -15.40 -5.99
CA ARG A 177 -4.63 -16.39 -6.75
C ARG A 177 -4.40 -16.32 -8.25
N LEU A 178 -4.46 -15.11 -8.81
CA LEU A 178 -4.32 -14.90 -10.26
C LEU A 178 -2.85 -14.96 -10.71
N ASN A 179 -1.93 -14.60 -9.83
CA ASN A 179 -0.50 -14.48 -10.09
C ASN A 179 0.31 -15.10 -8.94
N PRO A 180 0.33 -16.44 -8.81
CA PRO A 180 0.94 -17.11 -7.65
C PRO A 180 2.46 -16.95 -7.54
N ARG A 181 3.12 -16.40 -8.56
CA ARG A 181 4.57 -16.11 -8.56
C ARG A 181 4.94 -14.72 -8.07
N MET A 182 3.95 -13.86 -7.79
CA MET A 182 4.18 -12.51 -7.31
C MET A 182 4.61 -12.50 -5.85
N ASN A 183 5.62 -11.69 -5.53
CA ASN A 183 6.09 -11.49 -4.16
C ASN A 183 5.40 -10.29 -3.50
N PHE A 184 5.29 -10.32 -2.17
CA PHE A 184 4.71 -9.23 -1.37
C PHE A 184 5.59 -8.94 -0.16
N LEU A 185 5.90 -7.65 0.04
CA LEU A 185 6.54 -7.14 1.25
C LEU A 185 5.59 -6.17 1.94
N ILE A 186 5.11 -6.51 3.12
CA ILE A 186 4.15 -5.70 3.87
C ILE A 186 4.85 -5.09 5.08
N LEU A 187 4.89 -3.76 5.16
CA LEU A 187 5.42 -3.01 6.29
C LEU A 187 4.26 -2.63 7.22
N ASP A 188 4.04 -3.46 8.24
CA ASP A 188 2.90 -3.36 9.15
C ASP A 188 3.27 -2.59 10.42
N THR A 189 2.81 -1.33 10.51
CA THR A 189 3.03 -0.48 11.69
C THR A 189 1.88 -0.48 12.68
N VAL A 190 0.72 -0.99 12.29
CA VAL A 190 -0.51 -0.94 13.11
C VAL A 190 -0.90 -2.31 13.64
N GLY A 191 -0.40 -3.38 13.03
CA GLY A 191 -0.75 -4.77 13.36
C GLY A 191 -1.98 -5.27 12.62
N GLU A 192 -2.32 -4.65 11.49
CA GLU A 192 -3.45 -5.04 10.66
C GLU A 192 -3.22 -6.33 9.90
N PHE A 193 -1.96 -6.65 9.62
CA PHE A 193 -1.50 -7.83 8.90
C PHE A 193 -0.84 -8.87 9.80
N THR A 194 -0.70 -8.59 11.09
CA THR A 194 -0.15 -9.50 12.09
C THR A 194 -1.23 -9.91 13.10
N ALA A 195 -1.26 -11.18 13.48
CA ALA A 195 -2.26 -11.77 14.39
C ALA A 195 -2.20 -11.23 15.85
N SER A 196 -1.31 -10.26 16.14
CA SER A 196 -1.03 -9.81 17.51
C SER A 196 -2.05 -8.82 18.07
N PHE A 197 -3.02 -8.33 17.29
CA PHE A 197 -4.07 -7.46 17.80
C PHE A 197 -5.32 -8.26 18.18
N LYS A 198 -5.68 -8.21 19.44
CA LYS A 198 -6.88 -8.73 20.13
C LYS A 198 -8.00 -9.23 19.19
N GLY A 199 -8.07 -10.54 19.06
CA GLY A 199 -9.06 -11.23 18.25
C GLY A 199 -8.54 -11.43 16.83
N GLU A 200 -8.44 -12.67 16.43
CA GLU A 200 -8.18 -13.05 15.05
C GLU A 200 -9.16 -12.30 14.17
N ARG A 201 -8.66 -11.33 13.40
CA ARG A 201 -9.48 -10.73 12.36
C ARG A 201 -9.75 -11.83 11.35
N GLU A 202 -11.01 -12.16 11.21
CA GLU A 202 -11.51 -13.26 10.38
C GLU A 202 -10.89 -13.26 8.96
N LEU A 203 -10.56 -12.08 8.46
CA LEU A 203 -9.98 -11.90 7.15
C LEU A 203 -8.47 -12.22 7.05
N PHE A 204 -7.69 -12.01 8.11
CA PHE A 204 -6.27 -12.38 8.14
C PHE A 204 -6.10 -13.90 8.17
N VAL A 205 -6.90 -14.58 8.98
CA VAL A 205 -7.00 -16.05 8.99
C VAL A 205 -7.38 -16.55 7.59
N TYR A 206 -8.33 -15.87 6.96
CA TYR A 206 -8.74 -16.17 5.60
C TYR A 206 -7.63 -16.01 4.56
N LEU A 207 -6.86 -14.90 4.59
CA LEU A 207 -5.72 -14.73 3.69
C LEU A 207 -4.71 -15.86 3.84
N LYS A 208 -4.42 -16.27 5.06
CA LYS A 208 -3.52 -17.38 5.36
C LYS A 208 -4.02 -18.71 4.78
N ASP A 209 -5.32 -18.95 4.84
CA ASP A 209 -5.96 -20.18 4.35
C ASP A 209 -6.00 -20.26 2.81
N VAL A 210 -6.18 -19.13 2.13
CA VAL A 210 -6.26 -19.09 0.66
C VAL A 210 -4.96 -18.71 -0.03
N TRP A 211 -3.96 -18.30 0.74
CA TRP A 211 -2.66 -17.93 0.21
C TRP A 211 -1.93 -19.14 -0.38
N GLN A 212 -1.65 -19.11 -1.67
CA GLN A 212 -0.98 -20.21 -2.38
C GLN A 212 0.54 -20.12 -2.33
N GLY A 213 1.07 -18.97 -1.93
CA GLY A 213 2.51 -18.73 -1.75
C GLY A 213 2.98 -19.03 -0.32
N GLN A 214 4.25 -18.75 -0.07
CA GLN A 214 4.85 -18.86 1.25
C GLN A 214 4.64 -17.55 2.03
N MET A 215 4.03 -17.63 3.22
CA MET A 215 3.81 -16.47 4.09
C MET A 215 4.72 -16.55 5.32
N GLU A 216 5.47 -15.47 5.57
CA GLU A 216 6.43 -15.36 6.67
C GLU A 216 6.21 -14.03 7.40
N ILE A 217 6.17 -14.06 8.74
CA ILE A 217 6.03 -12.86 9.58
C ILE A 217 7.31 -12.71 10.39
N TYR A 218 7.92 -11.52 10.33
CA TYR A 218 9.12 -11.19 11.09
C TYR A 218 8.87 -10.01 12.01
N THR A 219 9.24 -10.16 13.28
CA THR A 219 9.19 -9.11 14.29
C THR A 219 10.62 -8.73 14.69
N PRO A 220 11.16 -7.60 14.21
CA PRO A 220 12.49 -7.17 14.62
C PRO A 220 12.49 -6.70 16.08
N PRO A 221 13.58 -6.88 16.82
CA PRO A 221 14.82 -7.60 16.49
C PRO A 221 14.74 -9.11 16.79
N GLU A 222 13.57 -9.63 17.14
CA GLU A 222 13.42 -11.01 17.64
C GLU A 222 13.66 -12.05 16.56
N ASP A 223 13.16 -11.80 15.34
CA ASP A 223 13.19 -12.74 14.22
C ASP A 223 14.07 -12.28 13.06
N LEU A 224 14.41 -10.98 13.04
CA LEU A 224 15.14 -10.35 11.95
C LEU A 224 16.34 -9.57 12.48
N ALA A 225 17.52 -9.77 11.88
CA ALA A 225 18.75 -9.07 12.23
C ALA A 225 19.16 -8.07 11.13
N LEU A 226 19.73 -6.94 11.57
CA LEU A 226 20.41 -5.98 10.71
C LEU A 226 21.80 -6.51 10.31
N GLU A 227 22.36 -5.97 9.22
CA GLU A 227 23.70 -6.31 8.75
C GLU A 227 24.50 -5.06 8.40
N GLY A 228 25.82 -5.12 8.55
CA GLY A 228 26.75 -4.10 8.12
C GLY A 228 27.42 -3.35 9.26
N TRP A 229 28.75 -3.22 9.21
CA TRP A 229 29.54 -2.48 10.20
C TRP A 229 29.30 -0.97 10.14
N GLU A 230 29.01 -0.43 8.97
CA GLU A 230 28.68 0.98 8.80
C GLU A 230 27.38 1.33 9.54
N LEU A 231 26.33 0.51 9.36
CA LEU A 231 25.07 0.67 10.08
C LEU A 231 25.22 0.49 11.59
N PHE A 232 26.06 -0.46 12.02
CA PHE A 232 26.39 -0.64 13.43
C PHE A 232 27.04 0.64 14.02
N THR A 233 28.01 1.20 13.31
CA THR A 233 28.69 2.46 13.70
C THR A 233 27.70 3.63 13.74
N GLU A 234 26.83 3.76 12.73
CA GLU A 234 25.78 4.78 12.66
C GLU A 234 24.84 4.70 13.87
N LEU A 235 24.37 3.50 14.22
CA LEU A 235 23.52 3.30 15.39
C LEU A 235 24.22 3.61 16.72
N CYS A 236 25.50 3.32 16.83
CA CYS A 236 26.30 3.70 17.99
C CYS A 236 26.41 5.22 18.17
N LEU A 237 26.56 5.96 17.04
CA LEU A 237 26.61 7.42 17.02
C LEU A 237 25.25 8.04 17.40
N GLU A 238 24.19 7.62 16.74
CA GLU A 238 22.83 8.15 16.95
C GLU A 238 22.32 7.91 18.38
N ASN A 239 22.59 6.73 18.93
CA ASN A 239 22.22 6.40 20.31
C ASN A 239 23.20 6.95 21.35
N LYS A 240 24.18 7.74 20.91
CA LYS A 240 25.09 8.50 21.78
C LYS A 240 25.75 7.65 22.87
N ILE A 241 26.15 6.40 22.54
CA ILE A 241 26.69 5.45 23.52
C ILE A 241 27.87 6.02 24.31
N MET A 242 28.74 6.78 23.65
CA MET A 242 29.92 7.40 24.27
C MET A 242 29.59 8.51 25.29
N LYS A 243 28.36 9.05 25.25
CA LYS A 243 27.89 10.01 26.27
C LYS A 243 27.85 9.42 27.68
N HIS A 244 27.65 8.11 27.78
CA HIS A 244 27.69 7.42 29.07
C HIS A 244 29.09 7.42 29.72
N LEU A 245 30.13 7.62 28.90
CA LEU A 245 31.53 7.80 29.30
C LEU A 245 31.97 9.28 29.34
N ASP A 246 31.01 10.25 29.29
CA ASP A 246 31.25 11.69 29.23
C ASP A 246 32.06 12.18 28.01
N VAL A 247 32.16 11.39 26.95
CA VAL A 247 32.78 11.80 25.68
C VAL A 247 31.79 12.64 24.87
N LYS A 248 32.13 13.89 24.55
CA LYS A 248 31.21 14.86 23.94
C LYS A 248 31.64 15.33 22.55
N SER A 249 32.97 15.44 22.30
CA SER A 249 33.46 15.87 21.00
C SER A 249 33.14 14.85 19.93
N VAL A 250 32.67 15.32 18.76
CA VAL A 250 32.28 14.46 17.63
C VAL A 250 33.43 13.54 17.18
N ASP A 251 34.65 14.10 17.05
CA ASP A 251 35.83 13.35 16.62
C ASP A 251 36.21 12.27 17.64
N ASN A 252 36.13 12.60 18.94
CA ASN A 252 36.45 11.69 20.01
C ASN A 252 35.39 10.56 20.15
N VAL A 253 34.12 10.89 19.95
CA VAL A 253 33.03 9.93 19.91
C VAL A 253 33.24 8.95 18.75
N LYS A 254 33.50 9.46 17.54
CA LYS A 254 33.77 8.65 16.37
C LYS A 254 35.00 7.76 16.57
N GLY A 255 36.12 8.32 17.02
CA GLY A 255 37.35 7.58 17.30
C GLY A 255 37.15 6.44 18.32
N GLY A 256 36.32 6.66 19.34
CA GLY A 256 35.97 5.63 20.32
C GLY A 256 35.10 4.51 19.75
N ILE A 257 34.13 4.84 18.93
CA ILE A 257 33.24 3.86 18.27
C ILE A 257 34.03 3.03 17.24
N ASP A 258 34.84 3.69 16.40
CA ASP A 258 35.69 3.01 15.42
C ASP A 258 36.61 1.99 16.11
N TYR A 259 37.19 2.36 17.26
CA TYR A 259 38.02 1.46 18.04
C TYR A 259 37.24 0.24 18.58
N ILE A 260 36.01 0.45 19.04
CA ILE A 260 35.16 -0.65 19.51
C ILE A 260 34.87 -1.62 18.35
N VAL A 261 34.55 -1.11 17.17
CA VAL A 261 34.31 -1.92 15.96
C VAL A 261 35.57 -2.70 15.58
N GLU A 262 36.74 -2.04 15.56
CA GLU A 262 38.03 -2.70 15.28
C GLU A 262 38.26 -3.87 16.27
N LYS A 263 37.99 -3.67 17.57
CA LYS A 263 38.15 -4.70 18.59
C LYS A 263 37.17 -5.85 18.45
N LEU A 264 35.92 -5.56 18.10
CA LEU A 264 34.93 -6.61 17.79
C LEU A 264 35.40 -7.49 16.62
N ILE A 265 35.86 -6.85 15.54
CA ILE A 265 36.38 -7.57 14.35
C ILE A 265 37.63 -8.39 14.72
N GLU A 266 38.57 -7.82 15.50
CA GLU A 266 39.75 -8.59 15.95
C GLU A 266 39.37 -9.80 16.80
N ARG A 267 38.41 -9.65 17.73
CA ARG A 267 38.00 -10.76 18.60
C ARG A 267 37.28 -11.85 17.81
N ILE A 268 36.44 -11.50 16.84
CA ILE A 268 35.79 -12.46 15.95
C ILE A 268 36.87 -13.22 15.15
N LYS A 269 37.89 -12.53 14.59
CA LYS A 269 39.01 -13.17 13.89
C LYS A 269 39.74 -14.19 14.76
N GLN A 270 39.99 -13.83 16.01
CA GLN A 270 40.68 -14.72 16.95
C GLN A 270 39.86 -15.98 17.23
N LYS A 271 38.55 -15.86 17.50
CA LYS A 271 37.68 -17.01 17.75
C LYS A 271 37.50 -17.89 16.54
N LYS A 272 37.34 -17.32 15.34
CA LYS A 272 37.26 -18.08 14.08
C LYS A 272 38.56 -18.86 13.83
N LYS A 273 39.74 -18.26 14.06
CA LYS A 273 41.03 -18.96 13.93
C LYS A 273 41.22 -20.14 14.91
N GLN A 274 40.61 -20.05 16.10
CA GLN A 274 40.65 -21.14 17.08
C GLN A 274 39.71 -22.31 16.74
N GLN A 275 38.61 -22.03 16.02
CA GLN A 275 37.60 -23.03 15.64
C GLN A 275 37.90 -23.74 14.33
N PHE A 276 38.62 -23.09 13.39
CA PHE A 276 38.88 -23.65 12.07
C PHE A 276 40.39 -23.99 11.91
N SER A 277 40.67 -25.20 11.48
CA SER A 277 42.02 -25.64 11.14
C SER A 277 42.54 -24.93 9.87
N LEU A 278 43.85 -24.84 9.73
CA LEU A 278 44.72 -24.06 8.83
C LEU A 278 44.40 -23.99 7.31
N PHE A 279 43.26 -24.47 6.81
CA PHE A 279 43.01 -24.66 5.37
C PHE A 279 41.69 -24.12 4.80
N GLN A 280 40.97 -23.23 5.51
CA GLN A 280 39.81 -22.58 4.88
C GLN A 280 40.10 -21.10 4.52
N PRO A 281 39.60 -20.62 3.35
CA PRO A 281 39.74 -19.23 2.97
C PRO A 281 39.10 -18.33 4.04
N THR A 282 39.75 -17.20 4.32
CA THR A 282 39.26 -16.18 5.22
C THR A 282 37.95 -15.64 4.69
N GLU A 283 36.82 -16.18 5.16
CA GLU A 283 35.52 -15.53 4.94
C GLU A 283 35.56 -14.13 5.51
N ASP A 284 34.98 -13.18 4.80
CA ASP A 284 34.83 -11.80 5.26
C ASP A 284 34.05 -11.77 6.58
N ILE A 285 34.60 -11.06 7.56
CA ILE A 285 33.98 -10.91 8.86
C ILE A 285 32.83 -9.91 8.76
N THR A 286 31.66 -10.41 9.03
CA THR A 286 30.41 -9.64 9.00
C THR A 286 29.85 -9.44 10.40
N THR A 287 28.88 -8.57 10.55
CA THR A 287 28.16 -8.39 11.81
C THR A 287 27.35 -9.64 12.23
N LYS A 288 27.10 -10.59 11.33
CA LYS A 288 26.49 -11.90 11.64
C LYS A 288 27.33 -12.73 12.61
N ASP A 289 28.62 -12.48 12.65
CA ASP A 289 29.56 -13.20 13.50
C ASP A 289 29.61 -12.66 14.94
N ILE A 290 28.87 -11.59 15.23
CA ILE A 290 28.79 -11.01 16.59
C ILE A 290 27.98 -11.95 17.50
N THR A 291 28.55 -12.28 18.65
CA THR A 291 27.85 -12.98 19.73
C THR A 291 27.89 -12.18 21.02
N ASP A 292 26.90 -12.37 21.88
CA ASP A 292 26.85 -11.71 23.19
C ASP A 292 28.12 -11.94 24.03
N GLU A 293 28.75 -13.11 23.89
CA GLU A 293 30.00 -13.46 24.57
C GLU A 293 31.16 -12.58 24.09
N ILE A 294 31.34 -12.47 22.76
CA ILE A 294 32.38 -11.61 22.16
C ILE A 294 32.21 -10.16 22.62
N VAL A 295 30.98 -9.67 22.62
CA VAL A 295 30.69 -8.29 23.04
C VAL A 295 31.02 -8.07 24.52
N LYS A 296 30.64 -8.99 25.39
CA LYS A 296 30.98 -8.92 26.83
C LYS A 296 32.49 -8.94 27.07
N GLU A 297 33.23 -9.79 26.34
CA GLU A 297 34.69 -9.83 26.40
C GLU A 297 35.29 -8.48 25.99
N VAL A 298 34.91 -7.96 24.81
CA VAL A 298 35.44 -6.68 24.29
C VAL A 298 35.12 -5.53 25.23
N ILE A 299 33.88 -5.41 25.70
CA ILE A 299 33.48 -4.35 26.64
C ILE A 299 34.32 -4.42 27.93
N ASN A 300 34.53 -5.61 28.47
CA ASN A 300 35.33 -5.75 29.69
C ASN A 300 36.80 -5.38 29.50
N ASP A 301 37.36 -5.74 28.32
CA ASP A 301 38.74 -5.39 27.95
C ASP A 301 38.94 -3.86 27.87
N LEU A 302 37.91 -3.10 27.40
CA LEU A 302 37.99 -1.64 27.28
C LEU A 302 38.29 -0.92 28.63
N LYS A 303 37.94 -1.50 29.77
CA LYS A 303 38.23 -0.90 31.09
C LYS A 303 39.69 -0.63 31.32
N ASN A 304 40.54 -1.55 30.89
CA ASN A 304 41.99 -1.52 31.11
C ASN A 304 42.78 -1.22 29.85
N ASP A 305 42.12 -0.97 28.74
CA ASP A 305 42.77 -0.76 27.43
C ASP A 305 43.29 0.68 27.31
N ARG A 306 44.61 0.82 27.34
CA ARG A 306 45.30 2.10 27.13
C ARG A 306 45.05 2.65 25.74
N ASN A 307 45.05 1.81 24.73
CA ASN A 307 44.88 2.21 23.34
C ASN A 307 43.49 2.79 23.09
N PHE A 308 42.45 2.25 23.75
CA PHE A 308 41.11 2.85 23.71
C PHE A 308 41.12 4.29 24.21
N VAL A 309 41.72 4.51 25.38
CA VAL A 309 41.77 5.84 26.01
C VAL A 309 42.56 6.82 25.17
N GLU A 310 43.70 6.38 24.60
CA GLU A 310 44.56 7.20 23.69
C GLU A 310 43.90 7.48 22.34
N ARG A 311 43.08 6.58 21.85
CA ARG A 311 42.31 6.78 20.61
C ARG A 311 41.19 7.81 20.78
N VAL A 312 40.51 7.79 21.95
CA VAL A 312 39.46 8.76 22.29
C VAL A 312 40.05 10.13 22.60
N TYR A 313 41.13 10.22 23.43
CA TYR A 313 41.74 11.48 23.83
C TYR A 313 43.26 11.47 23.67
N LYS A 314 43.77 12.46 22.97
CA LYS A 314 45.25 12.67 22.81
C LYS A 314 45.89 13.31 24.04
N MET A 315 45.15 14.15 24.79
CA MET A 315 45.67 14.85 25.96
C MET A 315 45.51 14.01 27.22
N LYS A 316 46.59 13.90 28.05
CA LYS A 316 46.64 13.07 29.25
C LYS A 316 45.58 13.44 30.26
N GLU A 317 45.28 14.71 30.46
CA GLU A 317 44.26 15.20 31.37
C GLU A 317 42.85 14.60 31.09
N TYR A 318 42.44 14.59 29.83
CA TYR A 318 41.16 13.99 29.43
C TYR A 318 41.19 12.43 29.45
N GLN A 319 42.37 11.85 29.27
CA GLN A 319 42.58 10.41 29.42
C GLN A 319 42.30 9.92 30.86
N GLU A 320 42.76 10.68 31.87
CA GLU A 320 42.48 10.37 33.28
C GLU A 320 40.98 10.47 33.59
N GLY A 321 40.31 11.49 33.08
CA GLY A 321 38.86 11.64 33.19
C GLY A 321 38.11 10.45 32.59
N LEU A 322 38.48 10.00 31.41
CA LEU A 322 37.87 8.84 30.75
C LEU A 322 38.13 7.54 31.57
N ARG A 323 39.34 7.32 32.07
CA ARG A 323 39.65 6.20 32.98
C ARG A 323 38.80 6.20 34.24
N TYR A 324 38.57 7.37 34.80
CA TYR A 324 37.67 7.51 35.97
C TYR A 324 36.23 7.07 35.62
N THR A 325 35.70 7.49 34.48
CA THR A 325 34.35 7.11 34.03
C THR A 325 34.24 5.63 33.69
N LEU A 326 35.25 5.03 33.06
CA LEU A 326 35.31 3.58 32.78
C LEU A 326 35.30 2.75 34.08
N ASN A 327 35.93 3.22 35.13
CA ASN A 327 35.95 2.58 36.46
C ASN A 327 34.70 2.87 37.28
N ASN A 328 33.84 3.80 36.90
CA ASN A 328 32.57 4.06 37.58
C ASN A 328 31.54 2.98 37.23
N PRO A 329 31.09 2.14 38.18
CA PRO A 329 30.28 0.98 37.86
C PRO A 329 28.91 1.34 37.26
N VAL A 330 28.33 2.48 37.68
CA VAL A 330 27.00 2.92 37.16
C VAL A 330 27.10 3.41 35.71
N ARG A 331 28.10 4.20 35.41
CA ARG A 331 28.29 4.75 34.07
C ARG A 331 28.71 3.67 33.06
N PHE A 332 29.64 2.83 33.49
CA PHE A 332 30.11 1.70 32.68
C PHE A 332 28.98 0.71 32.40
N LYS A 333 28.13 0.43 33.39
CA LYS A 333 26.97 -0.44 33.20
C LYS A 333 26.01 0.13 32.12
N LYS A 334 25.70 1.43 32.19
CA LYS A 334 24.85 2.10 31.18
C LYS A 334 25.48 2.05 29.79
N PHE A 335 26.78 2.27 29.70
CA PHE A 335 27.52 2.16 28.42
C PHE A 335 27.45 0.72 27.87
N ALA A 336 27.68 -0.28 28.69
CA ALA A 336 27.61 -1.67 28.31
C ALA A 336 26.20 -2.08 27.86
N GLU A 337 25.17 -1.68 28.59
CA GLU A 337 23.76 -1.92 28.26
C GLU A 337 23.37 -1.25 26.92
N ALA A 338 23.86 -0.04 26.66
CA ALA A 338 23.61 0.67 25.41
C ALA A 338 24.23 -0.07 24.20
N ILE A 339 25.48 -0.53 24.31
CA ILE A 339 26.14 -1.34 23.27
C ILE A 339 25.40 -2.67 23.09
N GLN A 340 25.09 -3.39 24.17
CA GLN A 340 24.36 -4.67 24.09
C GLN A 340 22.99 -4.52 23.41
N GLY A 341 22.27 -3.42 23.68
CA GLY A 341 21.01 -3.11 23.02
C GLY A 341 21.14 -2.96 21.51
N ILE A 342 22.23 -2.31 21.03
CA ILE A 342 22.52 -2.19 19.61
C ILE A 342 22.95 -3.56 19.03
N VAL A 343 23.85 -4.26 19.70
CA VAL A 343 24.32 -5.60 19.28
C VAL A 343 23.14 -6.57 19.09
N GLY A 344 22.16 -6.52 19.98
CA GLY A 344 20.95 -7.35 19.86
C GLY A 344 20.20 -7.19 18.54
N GLN A 345 20.39 -6.06 17.83
CA GLN A 345 19.80 -5.82 16.51
C GLN A 345 20.57 -6.57 15.38
N PHE A 346 21.86 -6.91 15.60
CA PHE A 346 22.72 -7.56 14.62
C PHE A 346 22.97 -9.04 14.92
N THR A 347 22.76 -9.48 16.17
CA THR A 347 22.99 -10.86 16.56
C THR A 347 22.03 -11.81 15.85
N VAL A 348 22.58 -12.78 15.11
CA VAL A 348 21.81 -13.78 14.35
C VAL A 348 21.43 -14.98 15.22
N VAL A 349 22.27 -15.38 16.17
CA VAL A 349 22.02 -16.52 17.06
C VAL A 349 21.24 -16.05 18.29
N LYS A 350 20.07 -16.64 18.51
CA LYS A 350 19.25 -16.37 19.71
C LYS A 350 19.82 -17.10 20.93
N PRO A 351 19.47 -16.68 22.17
CA PRO A 351 19.92 -17.36 23.39
C PRO A 351 19.50 -18.84 23.49
N ASP A 352 18.43 -19.23 22.82
CA ASP A 352 17.93 -20.61 22.73
C ASP A 352 18.62 -21.46 21.66
N GLY A 353 19.62 -20.91 20.96
CA GLY A 353 20.35 -21.56 19.89
C GLY A 353 19.67 -21.52 18.52
N THR A 354 18.45 -20.97 18.40
CA THR A 354 17.81 -20.77 17.10
C THR A 354 18.43 -19.58 16.37
N THR A 355 18.27 -19.52 15.04
CA THR A 355 18.85 -18.44 14.23
C THR A 355 17.76 -17.50 13.71
N LYS A 356 18.04 -16.21 13.80
CA LYS A 356 17.26 -15.18 13.12
C LYS A 356 17.64 -15.15 11.63
N LYS A 357 16.72 -14.72 10.78
CA LYS A 357 17.09 -14.33 9.41
C LYS A 357 17.66 -12.92 9.39
N THR A 358 18.44 -12.62 8.38
CA THR A 358 18.86 -11.25 8.10
C THR A 358 17.93 -10.61 7.06
N ILE A 359 17.96 -9.28 6.97
CA ILE A 359 17.21 -8.56 5.94
C ILE A 359 17.59 -9.06 4.54
N ARG A 360 18.87 -9.29 4.31
CA ARG A 360 19.37 -9.82 3.03
C ARG A 360 18.79 -11.20 2.72
N ASP A 361 18.74 -12.12 3.71
CA ASP A 361 18.17 -13.45 3.52
C ASP A 361 16.71 -13.41 3.08
N VAL A 362 15.95 -12.43 3.59
CA VAL A 362 14.55 -12.21 3.20
C VAL A 362 14.46 -11.77 1.75
N VAL A 363 15.24 -10.76 1.35
CA VAL A 363 15.23 -10.23 -0.03
C VAL A 363 15.77 -11.25 -1.03
N ASP A 364 16.83 -12.00 -0.66
CA ASP A 364 17.34 -13.13 -1.45
C ASP A 364 16.27 -14.22 -1.63
N GLY A 365 15.37 -14.35 -0.67
CA GLY A 365 14.19 -15.22 -0.78
C GLY A 365 13.26 -14.83 -1.94
N PHE A 366 13.02 -13.53 -2.14
CA PHE A 366 12.26 -13.02 -3.28
C PHE A 366 12.96 -13.30 -4.61
N LEU A 367 14.25 -13.00 -4.68
CA LEU A 367 15.07 -13.28 -5.86
C LEU A 367 15.05 -14.78 -6.22
N LYS A 368 15.23 -15.65 -5.24
CA LYS A 368 15.20 -17.11 -5.43
C LYS A 368 13.86 -17.61 -5.95
N SER A 369 12.72 -17.04 -5.49
CA SER A 369 11.39 -17.41 -6.00
C SER A 369 11.24 -17.06 -7.48
N VAL A 370 11.71 -15.88 -7.90
CA VAL A 370 11.68 -15.43 -9.29
C VAL A 370 12.58 -16.32 -10.17
N LEU A 371 13.85 -16.52 -9.78
CA LEU A 371 14.81 -17.30 -10.56
C LEU A 371 14.39 -18.77 -10.71
N LYS A 372 13.76 -19.36 -9.71
CA LYS A 372 13.24 -20.74 -9.76
C LYS A 372 11.87 -20.86 -10.42
N GLY A 373 11.19 -19.75 -10.71
CA GLY A 373 9.80 -19.73 -11.19
C GLY A 373 8.81 -20.39 -10.20
N SER A 374 9.16 -20.41 -8.91
CA SER A 374 8.31 -20.97 -7.85
C SER A 374 7.24 -19.99 -7.39
N SER A 375 6.34 -20.45 -6.52
CA SER A 375 5.36 -19.58 -5.86
C SER A 375 6.05 -18.41 -5.15
N GLY A 376 5.45 -17.23 -5.27
CA GLY A 376 5.92 -16.02 -4.62
C GLY A 376 5.83 -16.09 -3.10
N LYS A 377 6.53 -15.19 -2.44
CA LYS A 377 6.57 -15.06 -0.99
C LYS A 377 5.78 -13.85 -0.53
N CYS A 378 5.11 -13.98 0.60
CA CYS A 378 4.54 -12.85 1.34
C CYS A 378 5.31 -12.68 2.64
N VAL A 379 6.03 -11.59 2.76
CA VAL A 379 6.74 -11.23 3.98
C VAL A 379 6.03 -10.07 4.65
N VAL A 380 5.65 -10.25 5.90
CA VAL A 380 5.09 -9.20 6.76
C VAL A 380 6.16 -8.80 7.77
N LEU A 381 6.60 -7.55 7.71
CA LEU A 381 7.49 -6.96 8.70
C LEU A 381 6.64 -6.28 9.78
N ASN A 382 6.56 -6.91 10.94
CA ASN A 382 5.81 -6.39 12.09
C ASN A 382 6.61 -5.30 12.81
N LEU A 383 6.24 -4.05 12.61
CA LEU A 383 6.90 -2.88 13.18
C LEU A 383 6.12 -2.27 14.36
N THR A 384 5.12 -2.97 14.87
CA THR A 384 4.23 -2.46 15.94
C THR A 384 4.95 -2.20 17.26
N LEU A 385 5.98 -2.97 17.60
CA LEU A 385 6.78 -2.80 18.81
C LEU A 385 7.47 -1.44 18.91
N TYR A 386 7.79 -0.82 17.78
CA TYR A 386 8.46 0.48 17.75
C TYR A 386 7.52 1.69 17.89
N LYS A 387 6.20 1.47 18.03
CA LYS A 387 5.22 2.53 18.32
C LYS A 387 5.31 3.08 19.74
N THR A 388 5.68 2.24 20.70
CA THR A 388 5.60 2.54 22.13
C THR A 388 6.90 3.08 22.74
N GLY A 389 7.81 3.61 21.92
CA GLY A 389 9.08 4.17 22.39
C GLY A 389 10.05 3.08 22.80
N GLY A 390 10.39 2.21 21.88
CA GLY A 390 11.45 1.22 22.07
C GLY A 390 12.76 1.88 22.53
N ASN A 391 13.61 1.13 23.19
CA ASN A 391 14.82 1.60 23.84
C ASN A 391 15.86 2.24 22.91
N LEU A 392 15.67 2.17 21.59
CA LEU A 392 16.57 2.71 20.57
C LEU A 392 15.81 3.66 19.63
N VAL A 393 16.36 4.87 19.49
CA VAL A 393 15.83 5.91 18.60
C VAL A 393 15.96 5.45 17.15
N GLY A 394 14.93 5.73 16.33
CA GLY A 394 14.98 5.54 14.89
C GLY A 394 15.00 4.09 14.38
N MET A 395 14.90 3.09 15.25
CA MET A 395 15.05 1.69 14.82
C MET A 395 14.05 1.24 13.75
N ARG A 396 12.80 1.72 13.82
CA ARG A 396 11.81 1.42 12.79
C ARG A 396 12.27 1.86 11.40
N SER A 397 12.72 3.12 11.31
CA SER A 397 13.22 3.70 10.07
C SER A 397 14.43 2.92 9.53
N LYS A 398 15.31 2.44 10.41
CA LYS A 398 16.49 1.66 10.00
C LYS A 398 16.11 0.31 9.37
N TYR A 399 15.20 -0.44 9.98
CA TYR A 399 14.73 -1.69 9.38
C TYR A 399 14.04 -1.46 8.04
N VAL A 400 13.19 -0.43 7.95
CA VAL A 400 12.51 -0.08 6.69
C VAL A 400 13.53 0.34 5.63
N ARG A 401 14.47 1.23 5.98
CA ARG A 401 15.51 1.71 5.07
C ARG A 401 16.35 0.56 4.52
N GLU A 402 16.84 -0.32 5.40
CA GLU A 402 17.69 -1.44 4.99
C GLU A 402 16.97 -2.46 4.10
N ILE A 403 15.74 -2.85 4.43
CA ILE A 403 15.01 -3.80 3.57
C ILE A 403 14.68 -3.20 2.19
N LEU A 404 14.34 -1.91 2.14
CA LEU A 404 14.05 -1.22 0.88
C LEU A 404 15.33 -1.01 0.05
N ARG A 405 16.46 -0.71 0.69
CA ARG A 405 17.77 -0.59 0.04
C ARG A 405 18.18 -1.91 -0.61
N TRP A 406 18.14 -3.02 0.13
CA TRP A 406 18.47 -4.34 -0.41
C TRP A 406 17.52 -4.75 -1.53
N LEU A 407 16.22 -4.47 -1.38
CA LEU A 407 15.22 -4.75 -2.42
C LEU A 407 15.54 -3.98 -3.71
N TYR A 408 15.91 -2.71 -3.60
CA TYR A 408 16.33 -1.87 -4.72
C TYR A 408 17.60 -2.41 -5.39
N GLU A 409 18.66 -2.69 -4.61
CA GLU A 409 19.93 -3.19 -5.11
C GLU A 409 19.78 -4.53 -5.86
N VAL A 410 19.03 -5.46 -5.28
CA VAL A 410 18.73 -6.77 -5.91
C VAL A 410 17.90 -6.59 -7.18
N GLY A 411 16.93 -5.68 -7.17
CA GLY A 411 16.11 -5.38 -8.36
C GLY A 411 16.94 -4.81 -9.51
N VAL A 412 17.85 -3.86 -9.20
CA VAL A 412 18.80 -3.29 -10.17
C VAL A 412 19.73 -4.36 -10.72
N ASP A 413 20.33 -5.18 -9.84
CA ASP A 413 21.29 -6.22 -10.25
C ASP A 413 20.63 -7.29 -11.15
N LEU A 414 19.41 -7.70 -10.80
CA LEU A 414 18.63 -8.64 -11.62
C LEU A 414 18.34 -8.06 -13.01
N TYR A 415 17.86 -6.82 -13.07
CA TYR A 415 17.55 -6.13 -14.32
C TYR A 415 18.80 -5.94 -15.21
N CYS A 416 19.94 -5.55 -14.62
CA CYS A 416 21.19 -5.39 -15.35
C CYS A 416 21.73 -6.70 -15.90
N LYS A 417 21.45 -7.84 -15.25
CA LYS A 417 21.87 -9.16 -15.70
C LYS A 417 20.94 -9.76 -16.76
N ASN A 418 19.66 -9.46 -16.67
CA ASN A 418 18.65 -9.97 -17.59
C ASN A 418 17.44 -9.05 -17.61
N GLU A 419 17.31 -8.20 -18.64
CA GLU A 419 16.20 -7.25 -18.82
C GLU A 419 14.82 -7.91 -18.96
N ASP A 420 14.77 -9.19 -19.29
CA ASP A 420 13.52 -9.95 -19.38
C ASP A 420 12.99 -10.41 -18.01
N LEU A 421 13.81 -10.38 -16.98
CA LEU A 421 13.43 -10.72 -15.62
C LEU A 421 13.31 -9.46 -14.75
N ASN A 422 12.33 -9.47 -13.88
CA ASN A 422 12.17 -8.46 -12.84
C ASN A 422 11.80 -9.11 -11.51
N LEU A 423 11.86 -8.35 -10.41
CA LEU A 423 11.69 -8.90 -9.07
C LEU A 423 10.24 -9.26 -8.71
N ASN A 424 9.28 -8.85 -9.53
CA ASN A 424 7.85 -9.18 -9.42
C ASN A 424 7.31 -9.02 -7.99
N THR A 425 7.60 -7.89 -7.36
CA THR A 425 7.34 -7.65 -5.94
C THR A 425 6.45 -6.44 -5.72
N LEU A 426 5.40 -6.56 -4.90
CA LEU A 426 4.58 -5.45 -4.41
C LEU A 426 4.95 -5.12 -2.96
N VAL A 427 5.40 -3.89 -2.72
CA VAL A 427 5.68 -3.34 -1.40
C VAL A 427 4.43 -2.62 -0.89
N VAL A 428 3.95 -2.99 0.28
CA VAL A 428 2.76 -2.40 0.91
C VAL A 428 3.20 -1.56 2.11
N LEU A 429 2.90 -0.26 2.06
CA LEU A 429 3.14 0.70 3.13
C LEU A 429 1.84 0.99 3.85
N GLU A 430 1.64 0.39 5.02
CA GLU A 430 0.50 0.71 5.87
C GLU A 430 0.74 2.03 6.58
N GLU A 431 -0.29 2.89 6.61
CA GLU A 431 -0.21 4.27 7.11
C GLU A 431 0.96 5.05 6.48
N ALA A 432 0.93 5.13 5.14
CA ALA A 432 2.01 5.69 4.31
C ALA A 432 2.45 7.09 4.74
N HIS A 433 1.59 7.88 5.38
CA HIS A 433 1.95 9.18 5.93
C HIS A 433 3.03 9.12 7.04
N ASN A 434 3.28 7.93 7.62
CA ASN A 434 4.38 7.72 8.57
C ASN A 434 5.74 7.55 7.89
N TYR A 435 5.75 7.25 6.57
CA TYR A 435 6.97 6.99 5.80
C TYR A 435 7.28 8.08 4.80
N VAL A 436 6.25 8.65 4.19
CA VAL A 436 6.36 9.69 3.16
C VAL A 436 5.44 10.88 3.47
N PRO A 437 5.58 11.51 4.66
CA PRO A 437 4.76 12.63 5.05
C PRO A 437 5.03 13.85 4.16
N LYS A 438 4.00 14.67 3.95
CA LYS A 438 4.11 15.94 3.22
C LYS A 438 5.01 16.94 3.95
N TRP A 439 4.91 16.97 5.27
CA TRP A 439 5.69 17.86 6.15
C TRP A 439 6.50 17.01 7.11
N VAL A 440 7.76 17.34 7.29
CA VAL A 440 8.70 16.60 8.13
C VAL A 440 9.47 17.59 8.98
N ASP A 441 9.58 17.32 10.28
CA ASP A 441 10.25 18.17 11.25
C ASP A 441 11.63 17.61 11.67
N ASP A 442 11.97 16.37 11.28
CA ASP A 442 13.22 15.72 11.65
C ASP A 442 14.01 15.17 10.44
N ASP A 443 15.32 15.15 10.57
CA ASP A 443 16.24 14.78 9.48
C ASP A 443 16.14 13.29 9.10
N GLU A 444 15.86 12.41 10.05
CA GLU A 444 15.78 10.95 9.82
C GLU A 444 14.55 10.59 8.97
N THR A 445 13.37 11.09 9.37
CA THR A 445 12.14 10.91 8.60
C THR A 445 12.25 11.57 7.22
N THR A 446 12.93 12.74 7.14
CA THR A 446 13.19 13.40 5.86
C THR A 446 14.03 12.54 4.93
N THR A 447 15.10 11.93 5.45
CA THR A 447 16.00 11.06 4.68
C THR A 447 15.25 9.82 4.18
N LEU A 448 14.55 9.11 5.06
CA LEU A 448 13.74 7.95 4.69
C LEU A 448 12.69 8.29 3.64
N ALA A 449 11.97 9.41 3.82
CA ALA A 449 10.94 9.84 2.87
C ALA A 449 11.52 10.17 1.49
N ASN A 450 12.69 10.81 1.43
CA ASN A 450 13.37 11.09 0.18
C ASN A 450 13.82 9.81 -0.54
N GLU A 451 14.36 8.84 0.19
CA GLU A 451 14.75 7.55 -0.35
C GLU A 451 13.54 6.77 -0.89
N ILE A 452 12.43 6.72 -0.14
CA ILE A 452 11.21 6.06 -0.60
C ILE A 452 10.64 6.71 -1.86
N VAL A 453 10.58 8.05 -1.90
CA VAL A 453 10.13 8.78 -3.12
C VAL A 453 11.03 8.46 -4.31
N LYS A 454 12.35 8.43 -4.11
CA LYS A 454 13.31 8.02 -5.15
C LYS A 454 13.02 6.62 -5.65
N TYR A 455 12.86 5.64 -4.75
CA TYR A 455 12.53 4.27 -5.12
C TYR A 455 11.19 4.19 -5.84
N PHE A 456 10.19 4.92 -5.39
CA PHE A 456 8.89 5.01 -6.04
C PHE A 456 9.00 5.44 -7.52
N MET A 457 9.90 6.36 -7.82
CA MET A 457 10.11 6.86 -9.19
C MET A 457 10.93 5.90 -10.06
N GLU A 458 11.87 5.17 -9.49
CA GLU A 458 12.89 4.42 -10.24
C GLU A 458 12.58 2.92 -10.39
N THR A 459 11.80 2.32 -9.47
CA THR A 459 11.72 0.86 -9.34
C THR A 459 10.74 0.16 -10.26
N ARG A 460 9.92 0.90 -11.01
CA ARG A 460 8.91 0.32 -11.93
C ARG A 460 9.51 -0.68 -12.91
N LYS A 461 10.60 -0.32 -13.56
CA LYS A 461 11.32 -1.17 -14.53
C LYS A 461 11.95 -2.40 -13.90
N PHE A 462 12.21 -2.38 -12.59
CA PHE A 462 12.75 -3.52 -11.84
C PHE A 462 11.66 -4.49 -11.36
N GLY A 463 10.39 -4.21 -11.70
CA GLY A 463 9.25 -5.01 -11.26
C GLY A 463 8.95 -4.86 -9.77
N ILE A 464 9.27 -3.70 -9.18
CA ILE A 464 8.92 -3.38 -7.81
C ILE A 464 7.81 -2.32 -7.84
N GLY A 465 6.60 -2.75 -7.50
CA GLY A 465 5.43 -1.90 -7.33
C GLY A 465 5.25 -1.50 -5.86
N TRP A 466 4.48 -0.44 -5.63
CA TRP A 466 4.21 0.08 -4.31
C TRP A 466 2.72 0.23 -4.09
N MET A 467 2.26 -0.03 -2.88
CA MET A 467 0.90 0.23 -2.44
C MET A 467 0.94 1.09 -1.17
N CYS A 468 0.53 2.34 -1.29
CA CYS A 468 0.44 3.27 -0.17
C CYS A 468 -0.98 3.29 0.38
N ILE A 469 -1.14 2.95 1.66
CA ILE A 469 -2.41 2.97 2.37
C ILE A 469 -2.40 4.15 3.33
N THR A 470 -3.41 5.02 3.30
CA THR A 470 -3.47 6.19 4.19
C THR A 470 -4.90 6.59 4.52
N THR A 471 -5.08 7.21 5.68
CA THR A 471 -6.34 7.84 6.07
C THR A 471 -6.48 9.26 5.52
N ARG A 472 -5.37 9.92 5.18
CA ARG A 472 -5.30 11.31 4.73
C ARG A 472 -4.38 11.47 3.54
N PRO A 473 -4.89 11.37 2.30
CA PRO A 473 -4.05 11.48 1.10
C PRO A 473 -3.32 12.82 0.99
N SER A 474 -3.91 13.92 1.46
CA SER A 474 -3.26 15.24 1.45
C SER A 474 -2.05 15.37 2.39
N ASN A 475 -1.85 14.43 3.32
CA ASN A 475 -0.70 14.40 4.23
C ASN A 475 0.46 13.55 3.68
N VAL A 476 0.28 12.89 2.54
CA VAL A 476 1.33 12.15 1.83
C VAL A 476 1.97 13.06 0.79
N ARG A 477 3.26 12.86 0.50
CA ARG A 477 3.96 13.59 -0.57
C ARG A 477 3.22 13.44 -1.90
N ARG A 478 3.08 14.56 -2.60
CA ARG A 478 2.30 14.65 -3.86
C ARG A 478 2.85 13.72 -4.93
N GLU A 479 4.17 13.58 -5.01
CA GLU A 479 4.86 12.73 -5.98
C GLU A 479 4.41 11.26 -5.88
N VAL A 480 4.20 10.76 -4.66
CA VAL A 480 3.71 9.38 -4.43
C VAL A 480 2.29 9.21 -4.96
N PHE A 481 1.42 10.19 -4.70
CA PHE A 481 0.04 10.14 -5.20
C PHE A 481 -0.01 10.22 -6.73
N ASP A 482 0.76 11.13 -7.35
CA ASP A 482 0.77 11.34 -8.80
C ASP A 482 1.36 10.15 -9.57
N GLN A 483 2.38 9.49 -9.02
CA GLN A 483 2.96 8.28 -9.61
C GLN A 483 2.09 7.03 -9.43
N SER A 484 1.11 7.07 -8.54
CA SER A 484 0.20 5.93 -8.32
C SER A 484 -0.85 5.88 -9.43
N ARG A 485 -0.67 4.93 -10.36
CA ARG A 485 -1.59 4.74 -11.50
C ARG A 485 -2.91 4.11 -11.11
N VAL A 486 -2.92 3.31 -10.05
CA VAL A 486 -4.12 2.65 -9.52
C VAL A 486 -4.51 3.31 -8.21
N ARG A 487 -5.73 3.80 -8.13
CA ARG A 487 -6.24 4.48 -6.93
C ARG A 487 -7.53 3.84 -6.47
N PHE A 488 -7.60 3.58 -5.17
CA PHE A 488 -8.79 3.14 -4.46
C PHE A 488 -9.15 4.22 -3.44
N ILE A 489 -10.29 4.87 -3.63
CA ILE A 489 -10.74 5.98 -2.80
C ILE A 489 -11.99 5.53 -2.05
N GLY A 490 -11.85 5.24 -0.76
CA GLY A 490 -12.94 4.92 0.16
C GLY A 490 -13.57 6.18 0.73
N ILE A 491 -14.64 6.02 1.51
CA ILE A 491 -15.45 7.12 2.07
C ILE A 491 -14.67 8.10 2.96
N GLY A 492 -15.26 9.28 3.18
CA GLY A 492 -14.90 10.25 4.22
C GLY A 492 -13.95 11.37 3.78
N LEU A 493 -13.55 11.43 2.51
CA LEU A 493 -12.66 12.45 1.96
C LEU A 493 -13.46 13.55 1.23
N THR A 494 -14.56 14.02 1.84
CA THR A 494 -15.54 14.93 1.20
C THR A 494 -15.32 16.39 1.52
N SER A 495 -14.35 16.73 2.35
CA SER A 495 -14.08 18.10 2.81
C SER A 495 -12.57 18.37 2.94
N GLY A 496 -12.22 19.67 2.96
CA GLY A 496 -10.85 20.13 3.17
C GLY A 496 -9.87 19.76 2.06
N PRO A 497 -8.56 19.69 2.35
CA PRO A 497 -7.53 19.45 1.35
C PRO A 497 -7.66 18.12 0.60
N ASP A 498 -8.22 17.09 1.25
CA ASP A 498 -8.45 15.79 0.61
C ASP A 498 -9.52 15.90 -0.49
N ALA A 499 -10.63 16.60 -0.23
CA ALA A 499 -11.66 16.82 -1.24
C ALA A 499 -11.15 17.64 -2.43
N GLU A 500 -10.34 18.69 -2.18
CA GLU A 500 -9.73 19.47 -3.25
C GLU A 500 -8.76 18.63 -4.10
N LEU A 501 -7.98 17.75 -3.47
CA LEU A 501 -7.12 16.80 -4.18
C LEU A 501 -7.94 15.88 -5.09
N LEU A 502 -9.04 15.32 -4.59
CA LEU A 502 -9.89 14.42 -5.38
C LEU A 502 -10.59 15.17 -6.53
N LYS A 503 -11.05 16.40 -6.29
CA LYS A 503 -11.65 17.25 -7.32
C LYS A 503 -10.67 17.62 -8.42
N GLU A 504 -9.42 17.91 -8.06
CA GLU A 504 -8.35 18.19 -9.04
C GLU A 504 -8.09 16.97 -9.95
N VAL A 505 -8.08 15.77 -9.36
CA VAL A 505 -7.70 14.54 -10.08
C VAL A 505 -8.85 13.93 -10.89
N PHE A 506 -10.06 13.92 -10.34
CA PHE A 506 -11.22 13.23 -10.92
C PHE A 506 -12.29 14.18 -11.48
N GLY A 507 -12.12 15.49 -11.30
CA GLY A 507 -13.11 16.47 -11.69
C GLY A 507 -14.21 16.69 -10.64
N PRO A 508 -14.99 17.78 -10.78
CA PRO A 508 -16.04 18.13 -9.81
C PRO A 508 -17.22 17.15 -9.80
N GLU A 509 -17.55 16.54 -10.92
CA GLU A 509 -18.67 15.59 -11.07
C GLU A 509 -18.46 14.31 -10.27
N PHE A 510 -17.22 13.88 -10.10
CA PHE A 510 -16.86 12.75 -9.25
C PHE A 510 -17.44 12.89 -7.84
N LEU A 511 -17.33 14.08 -7.22
CA LEU A 511 -17.80 14.32 -5.86
C LEU A 511 -19.31 14.18 -5.71
N ASN A 512 -20.07 14.36 -6.78
CA ASN A 512 -21.54 14.25 -6.74
C ASN A 512 -21.97 12.80 -6.44
N ILE A 513 -21.32 11.83 -7.08
CA ILE A 513 -21.59 10.41 -6.83
C ILE A 513 -20.87 9.94 -5.55
N TYR A 514 -19.61 10.33 -5.36
CA TYR A 514 -18.80 9.91 -4.22
C TYR A 514 -19.43 10.27 -2.86
N ARG A 515 -20.10 11.42 -2.75
CA ARG A 515 -20.81 11.85 -1.53
C ARG A 515 -22.04 11.01 -1.20
N LEU A 516 -22.52 10.20 -2.13
CA LEU A 516 -23.67 9.31 -1.92
C LEU A 516 -23.27 7.94 -1.37
N PHE A 517 -21.98 7.68 -1.23
CA PHE A 517 -21.53 6.44 -0.62
C PHE A 517 -22.03 6.35 0.82
N PRO A 518 -22.65 5.22 1.21
CA PRO A 518 -23.09 5.00 2.57
C PRO A 518 -21.88 4.95 3.52
N ASP A 519 -22.06 5.50 4.72
CA ASP A 519 -21.08 5.31 5.79
C ASP A 519 -21.35 3.98 6.51
N PRO A 520 -20.41 3.02 6.49
CA PRO A 520 -20.58 1.74 7.17
C PRO A 520 -20.74 1.87 8.69
N SER A 521 -20.30 3.00 9.27
CA SER A 521 -20.42 3.29 10.70
C SER A 521 -21.77 3.91 11.10
N ASP A 522 -22.58 4.33 10.13
CA ASP A 522 -23.89 4.93 10.39
C ASP A 522 -24.84 3.88 11.01
N PRO A 523 -25.29 4.07 12.26
CA PRO A 523 -26.19 3.13 12.93
C PRO A 523 -27.57 3.04 12.27
N LEU A 524 -27.97 4.04 11.50
CA LEU A 524 -29.24 4.07 10.78
C LEU A 524 -29.16 3.42 9.39
N SER A 525 -27.95 3.12 8.91
CA SER A 525 -27.78 2.44 7.62
C SER A 525 -28.23 0.97 7.74
N PRO A 526 -29.23 0.54 6.95
CA PRO A 526 -29.72 -0.84 6.98
C PRO A 526 -28.70 -1.84 6.44
N LYS A 527 -27.75 -1.36 5.64
CA LYS A 527 -26.66 -2.17 5.04
C LYS A 527 -25.33 -1.50 5.32
N LYS A 528 -24.41 -2.26 5.91
CA LYS A 528 -23.01 -1.84 6.11
C LYS A 528 -22.21 -2.07 4.83
N GLU A 529 -22.49 -1.28 3.81
CA GLU A 529 -21.80 -1.37 2.53
C GLU A 529 -20.48 -0.61 2.57
N VAL A 530 -19.41 -1.27 2.13
CA VAL A 530 -18.07 -0.67 1.97
C VAL A 530 -17.90 -0.31 0.51
N CYS A 531 -17.80 0.99 0.22
CA CYS A 531 -17.72 1.50 -1.14
C CYS A 531 -16.37 2.14 -1.45
N PHE A 532 -15.90 1.92 -2.67
CA PHE A 532 -14.68 2.54 -3.20
C PHE A 532 -14.89 3.03 -4.63
N ALA A 533 -14.24 4.16 -4.93
CA ALA A 533 -13.98 4.57 -6.30
C ALA A 533 -12.61 4.01 -6.73
N ILE A 534 -12.56 3.33 -7.86
CA ILE A 534 -11.34 2.70 -8.39
C ILE A 534 -10.99 3.32 -9.73
N SER A 535 -9.75 3.77 -9.90
CA SER A 535 -9.24 4.26 -11.18
C SER A 535 -7.91 3.61 -11.53
N GLY A 536 -7.63 3.53 -12.82
CA GLY A 536 -6.34 3.07 -13.33
C GLY A 536 -6.41 1.91 -14.31
N PRO A 537 -5.27 1.36 -14.72
CA PRO A 537 -5.19 0.36 -15.79
C PRO A 537 -5.83 -0.99 -15.47
N ILE A 538 -6.16 -1.24 -14.21
CA ILE A 538 -6.81 -2.48 -13.76
C ILE A 538 -8.34 -2.46 -13.97
N THR A 539 -8.95 -1.30 -14.19
CA THR A 539 -10.40 -1.17 -14.40
C THR A 539 -10.79 -1.49 -15.83
N VAL A 540 -12.00 -1.98 -16.02
CA VAL A 540 -12.50 -2.39 -17.36
C VAL A 540 -13.29 -1.29 -18.06
N LEU A 541 -13.84 -0.31 -17.33
CA LEU A 541 -14.65 0.77 -17.92
C LEU A 541 -13.77 1.90 -18.45
N SER A 542 -13.06 2.60 -17.58
CA SER A 542 -12.25 3.74 -17.97
C SER A 542 -10.93 3.77 -17.21
N ARG A 543 -9.86 4.27 -17.86
CA ARG A 543 -8.59 4.49 -17.18
C ARG A 543 -8.56 5.81 -16.38
N GLN A 544 -9.38 6.77 -16.77
CA GLN A 544 -9.39 8.12 -16.21
C GLN A 544 -10.54 8.32 -15.23
N ASN A 545 -11.74 7.90 -15.60
CA ASN A 545 -12.91 8.02 -14.76
C ASN A 545 -13.01 6.83 -13.81
N PRO A 546 -13.21 7.05 -12.52
CA PRO A 546 -13.23 5.95 -11.57
C PRO A 546 -14.47 5.07 -11.72
N ASP A 547 -14.29 3.77 -11.54
CA ASP A 547 -15.37 2.81 -11.34
C ASP A 547 -15.80 2.87 -9.88
N PHE A 548 -17.11 2.93 -9.62
CA PHE A 548 -17.64 2.88 -8.27
C PHE A 548 -18.07 1.46 -7.94
N ILE A 549 -17.55 0.92 -6.84
CA ILE A 549 -17.84 -0.45 -6.41
C ILE A 549 -18.34 -0.51 -4.98
N THR A 550 -19.19 -1.49 -4.71
CA THR A 550 -19.50 -2.00 -3.36
C THR A 550 -18.71 -3.28 -3.17
N VAL A 551 -17.80 -3.31 -2.19
CA VAL A 551 -16.94 -4.46 -1.89
C VAL A 551 -17.77 -5.61 -1.31
N PHE A 552 -17.40 -6.86 -1.56
CA PHE A 552 -18.05 -8.01 -0.95
C PHE A 552 -18.06 -7.89 0.58
N SER A 553 -19.23 -8.01 1.17
CA SER A 553 -19.44 -7.91 2.62
C SER A 553 -19.12 -9.19 3.36
N SER A 554 -19.02 -10.32 2.65
CA SER A 554 -18.74 -11.62 3.24
C SER A 554 -17.60 -12.36 2.53
N LYS A 555 -16.91 -13.20 3.29
CA LYS A 555 -15.87 -14.12 2.84
C LYS A 555 -16.40 -15.08 1.77
N GLU A 556 -17.59 -15.66 2.01
CA GLU A 556 -18.24 -16.61 1.12
C GLU A 556 -18.54 -15.97 -0.24
N GLY A 557 -19.06 -14.75 -0.24
CA GLY A 557 -19.34 -14.00 -1.48
C GLY A 557 -18.08 -13.75 -2.30
N PHE A 558 -16.99 -13.37 -1.64
CA PHE A 558 -15.71 -13.16 -2.29
C PHE A 558 -15.10 -14.46 -2.85
N ILE A 559 -15.15 -15.57 -2.08
CA ILE A 559 -14.67 -16.87 -2.54
C ILE A 559 -15.48 -17.34 -3.74
N LYS A 560 -16.80 -17.35 -3.62
CA LYS A 560 -17.71 -17.78 -4.68
C LYS A 560 -17.48 -17.00 -5.98
N ALA A 561 -17.21 -15.71 -5.89
CA ALA A 561 -16.97 -14.89 -7.08
C ALA A 561 -15.65 -15.21 -7.77
N ASN A 562 -14.62 -15.65 -7.05
CA ASN A 562 -13.25 -15.73 -7.55
C ASN A 562 -12.68 -17.15 -7.64
N TRP A 563 -13.14 -18.10 -6.81
CA TRP A 563 -12.60 -19.48 -6.77
C TRP A 563 -13.56 -20.53 -7.36
N GLU A 564 -14.86 -20.22 -7.46
CA GLU A 564 -15.87 -20.99 -8.18
C GLU A 564 -16.14 -20.40 -9.57
#